data_b6afa9ca4f96e36d2604e8bed070a20b
#
_entry.id   b6afa9ca4f96e36d2604e8bed070a20b
#
_cell.length_a   1.000
_cell.length_b   1.000
_cell.length_c   1.000
_cell.angle_alpha   90.00
_cell.angle_beta   90.00
_cell.angle_gamma   90.00
#
_symmetry.space_group_name_H-M   'P 1'
#
loop_
_entity.id
_entity.type
_entity.pdbx_description
1 polymer ?
#
loop_
_entity_poly.entity_id
_entity_poly.type
_entity_poly.pdbx_seq_one_letter_code
_entity_poly.pdbx_strand_id
1 'polypeptide(L)'
;MTKSMPTTITRTDLPPFALRMRQAADPVWEEGYRQPFIQELGAGTLDRSKFAFYLMQDELYLGAYAKVHALAVTKTDDREVMAWMAGVQDAILHVETSLHRDYLA
;
A
#
# COMPACT_ATOMS: atom_id res chain seq x y z
N MET A 1 -17.62 16.78 -14.15
CA MET A 1 -16.33 17.46 -13.91
C MET A 1 -15.37 16.50 -13.24
N THR A 2 -14.38 16.10 -13.96
CA THR A 2 -13.32 15.27 -13.42
C THR A 2 -12.38 16.14 -12.59
N LYS A 3 -12.35 15.91 -11.28
CA LYS A 3 -11.29 16.47 -10.45
C LYS A 3 -9.97 15.87 -10.88
N SER A 4 -9.03 16.70 -11.34
CA SER A 4 -7.67 16.22 -11.51
C SER A 4 -7.14 15.77 -10.15
N MET A 5 -6.60 14.55 -10.07
CA MET A 5 -5.97 14.08 -8.86
C MET A 5 -4.74 14.94 -8.58
N PRO A 6 -4.52 15.35 -7.33
CA PRO A 6 -3.30 16.05 -7.00
C PRO A 6 -2.09 15.15 -7.29
N THR A 7 -1.04 15.74 -7.89
CA THR A 7 0.20 15.02 -8.18
C THR A 7 0.97 14.65 -6.90
N THR A 8 0.69 15.38 -5.80
CA THR A 8 1.32 15.13 -4.50
C THR A 8 0.26 15.13 -3.42
N ILE A 9 0.23 14.08 -2.61
CA ILE A 9 -0.59 14.05 -1.40
C ILE A 9 0.29 14.53 -0.26
N THR A 10 0.08 15.79 0.15
CA THR A 10 0.79 16.35 1.31
C THR A 10 -0.12 16.20 2.53
N ARG A 11 0.29 15.39 3.48
CA ARG A 11 -0.38 15.26 4.76
C ARG A 11 0.35 16.12 5.78
N THR A 12 -0.26 17.22 6.15
CA THR A 12 0.28 18.15 7.15
C THR A 12 0.03 17.70 8.58
N ASP A 13 -0.85 16.69 8.74
CA ASP A 13 -1.23 16.13 10.04
C ASP A 13 -0.34 14.98 10.50
N LEU A 14 0.69 14.64 9.73
CA LEU A 14 1.62 13.57 10.11
C LEU A 14 2.50 13.98 11.30
N PRO A 15 2.86 13.02 12.17
CA PRO A 15 3.87 13.27 13.19
C PRO A 15 5.19 13.76 12.56
N PRO A 16 5.99 14.56 13.28
CA PRO A 16 7.17 15.19 12.69
C PRO A 16 8.16 14.25 11.99
N PHE A 17 8.40 13.08 12.57
CA PHE A 17 9.31 12.11 11.97
C PHE A 17 8.72 11.50 10.69
N ALA A 18 7.44 11.12 10.71
CA ALA A 18 6.75 10.59 9.54
C ALA A 18 6.72 11.64 8.41
N LEU A 19 6.48 12.91 8.77
CA LEU A 19 6.51 14.01 7.80
C LEU A 19 7.89 14.15 7.15
N ARG A 20 8.96 14.07 7.93
CA ARG A 20 10.32 14.14 7.39
C ARG A 20 10.62 12.97 6.46
N MET A 21 10.17 11.77 6.82
CA MET A 21 10.32 10.59 5.95
C MET A 21 9.57 10.78 4.63
N ARG A 22 8.33 11.26 4.70
CA ARG A 22 7.52 11.51 3.50
C ARG A 22 8.14 12.58 2.61
N GLN A 23 8.65 13.67 3.19
CA GLN A 23 9.32 14.73 2.45
C GLN A 23 10.59 14.23 1.77
N ALA A 24 11.39 13.43 2.47
CA ALA A 24 12.60 12.85 1.90
C ALA A 24 12.29 11.91 0.72
N ALA A 25 11.12 11.26 0.75
CA ALA A 25 10.68 10.33 -0.30
C ALA A 25 9.87 11.00 -1.41
N ASP A 26 9.59 12.31 -1.32
CA ASP A 26 8.75 13.03 -2.29
C ASP A 26 9.13 12.78 -3.76
N PRO A 27 10.40 12.85 -4.16
CA PRO A 27 10.76 12.60 -5.57
C PRO A 27 10.34 11.20 -6.06
N VAL A 28 10.45 10.20 -5.20
CA VAL A 28 10.04 8.82 -5.52
C VAL A 28 8.51 8.72 -5.59
N TRP A 29 7.80 9.33 -4.67
CA TRP A 29 6.33 9.38 -4.69
C TRP A 29 5.81 10.07 -5.96
N GLU A 30 6.41 11.19 -6.35
CA GLU A 30 6.03 11.90 -7.58
C GLU A 30 6.26 11.03 -8.81
N GLU A 31 7.36 10.32 -8.88
CA GLU A 31 7.64 9.40 -9.96
C GLU A 31 6.63 8.25 -10.01
N GLY A 32 6.23 7.74 -8.84
CA GLY A 32 5.19 6.72 -8.73
C GLY A 32 3.86 7.19 -9.30
N TYR A 33 3.44 8.43 -9.00
CA TYR A 33 2.20 8.99 -9.53
C TYR A 33 2.23 9.17 -11.05
N ARG A 34 3.40 9.36 -11.64
CA ARG A 34 3.55 9.54 -13.09
C ARG A 34 3.57 8.23 -13.87
N GLN A 35 3.62 7.09 -13.20
CA GLN A 35 3.64 5.80 -13.88
C GLN A 35 2.37 5.58 -14.70
N PRO A 36 2.48 5.08 -15.94
CA PRO A 36 1.31 4.86 -16.80
C PRO A 36 0.23 4.01 -16.15
N PHE A 37 0.63 2.95 -15.42
CA PHE A 37 -0.31 2.10 -14.69
C PHE A 37 -1.20 2.91 -13.75
N ILE A 38 -0.60 3.79 -12.95
CA ILE A 38 -1.32 4.61 -11.97
C ILE A 38 -2.23 5.61 -12.69
N GLN A 39 -1.75 6.26 -13.73
CA GLN A 39 -2.53 7.22 -14.51
C GLN A 39 -3.73 6.55 -15.20
N GLU A 40 -3.53 5.41 -15.79
CA GLU A 40 -4.59 4.65 -16.46
C GLU A 40 -5.61 4.11 -15.47
N LEU A 41 -5.15 3.64 -14.30
CA LEU A 41 -6.04 3.18 -13.24
C LEU A 41 -6.94 4.32 -12.76
N GLY A 42 -6.37 5.49 -12.50
CA GLY A 42 -7.11 6.68 -12.07
C GLY A 42 -8.10 7.18 -13.13
N ALA A 43 -7.77 7.05 -14.41
CA ALA A 43 -8.62 7.44 -15.54
C ALA A 43 -9.68 6.39 -15.87
N GLY A 44 -9.59 5.19 -15.33
CA GLY A 44 -10.50 4.09 -15.65
C GLY A 44 -10.22 3.45 -17.01
N THR A 45 -9.02 3.63 -17.56
CA THR A 45 -8.63 3.14 -18.89
C THR A 45 -7.64 1.97 -18.83
N LEU A 46 -7.29 1.51 -17.63
CA LEU A 46 -6.34 0.41 -17.46
C LEU A 46 -6.93 -0.89 -17.99
N ASP A 47 -6.15 -1.61 -18.81
CA ASP A 47 -6.52 -2.93 -19.30
C ASP A 47 -6.68 -3.90 -18.14
N ARG A 48 -7.76 -4.69 -18.17
CA ARG A 48 -8.06 -5.69 -17.12
C ARG A 48 -6.95 -6.72 -16.96
N SER A 49 -6.29 -7.11 -18.04
CA SER A 49 -5.19 -8.09 -17.97
C SER A 49 -4.00 -7.53 -17.18
N LYS A 50 -3.74 -6.24 -17.29
CA LYS A 50 -2.68 -5.57 -16.53
C LYS A 50 -3.04 -5.49 -15.05
N PHE A 51 -4.30 -5.20 -14.75
CA PHE A 51 -4.77 -5.15 -13.37
C PHE A 51 -4.74 -6.54 -12.72
N ALA A 52 -5.17 -7.59 -13.43
CA ALA A 52 -5.09 -8.96 -12.94
C ALA A 52 -3.64 -9.38 -12.67
N PHE A 53 -2.71 -9.04 -13.55
CA PHE A 53 -1.28 -9.30 -13.34
C PHE A 53 -0.77 -8.59 -12.09
N TYR A 54 -1.16 -7.33 -11.91
CA TYR A 54 -0.81 -6.57 -10.71
C TYR A 54 -1.30 -7.26 -9.44
N LEU A 55 -2.56 -7.71 -9.42
CA LEU A 55 -3.13 -8.40 -8.25
C LEU A 55 -2.39 -9.70 -7.93
N MET A 56 -1.98 -10.45 -8.95
CA MET A 56 -1.20 -11.67 -8.73
C MET A 56 0.16 -11.37 -8.09
N GLN A 57 0.83 -10.30 -8.55
CA GLN A 57 2.10 -9.88 -7.97
C GLN A 57 1.91 -9.33 -6.55
N ASP A 58 0.82 -8.58 -6.32
CA ASP A 58 0.50 -8.02 -5.02
C ASP A 58 0.19 -9.12 -4.00
N GLU A 59 -0.46 -10.19 -4.42
CA GLU A 59 -0.70 -11.36 -3.56
C GLU A 59 0.62 -11.94 -3.02
N LEU A 60 1.63 -12.06 -3.86
CA LEU A 60 2.95 -12.51 -3.44
C LEU A 60 3.62 -11.53 -2.48
N TYR A 61 3.51 -10.24 -2.79
CA TYR A 61 4.02 -9.18 -1.95
C TYR A 61 3.36 -9.19 -0.56
N LEU A 62 2.05 -9.35 -0.51
CA LEU A 62 1.30 -9.35 0.75
C LEU A 62 1.74 -10.48 1.67
N GLY A 63 2.05 -11.66 1.13
CA GLY A 63 2.59 -12.76 1.91
C GLY A 63 3.91 -12.39 2.60
N ALA A 64 4.82 -11.78 1.86
CA ALA A 64 6.09 -11.30 2.41
C ALA A 64 5.89 -10.17 3.42
N TYR A 65 4.96 -9.25 3.12
CA TYR A 65 4.64 -8.12 3.98
C TYR A 65 4.06 -8.58 5.32
N ALA A 66 3.20 -9.59 5.31
CA ALA A 66 2.68 -10.20 6.53
C ALA A 66 3.80 -10.76 7.42
N LYS A 67 4.81 -11.40 6.82
CA LYS A 67 5.98 -11.90 7.55
C LYS A 67 6.79 -10.79 8.18
N VAL A 68 6.94 -9.65 7.49
CA VAL A 68 7.63 -8.48 8.03
C VAL A 68 6.92 -7.96 9.29
N HIS A 69 5.60 -7.92 9.30
CA HIS A 69 4.83 -7.52 10.47
C HIS A 69 5.02 -8.50 11.65
N ALA A 70 5.07 -9.79 11.36
CA ALA A 70 5.34 -10.80 12.41
C ALA A 70 6.74 -10.62 13.01
N LEU A 71 7.73 -10.31 12.16
CA LEU A 71 9.09 -10.01 12.63
C LEU A 71 9.12 -8.75 13.49
N ALA A 72 8.37 -7.73 13.13
CA ALA A 72 8.28 -6.48 13.90
C ALA A 72 7.78 -6.74 15.33
N VAL A 73 6.85 -7.67 15.50
CA VAL A 73 6.37 -8.07 16.84
C VAL A 73 7.52 -8.58 17.71
N THR A 74 8.45 -9.32 17.12
CA THR A 74 9.60 -9.86 17.87
C THR A 74 10.69 -8.82 18.18
N LYS A 75 10.59 -7.62 17.60
CA LYS A 75 11.60 -6.57 17.74
C LYS A 75 11.23 -5.47 18.73
N THR A 76 10.08 -5.55 19.35
CA THR A 76 9.59 -4.55 20.29
C THR A 76 9.08 -5.22 21.56
N ASP A 77 9.21 -4.51 22.68
CA ASP A 77 8.62 -4.94 23.96
C ASP A 77 7.34 -4.14 24.28
N ASP A 78 6.97 -3.19 23.40
CA ASP A 78 5.76 -2.39 23.55
C ASP A 78 4.54 -3.20 23.12
N ARG A 79 3.66 -3.48 24.06
CA ARG A 79 2.47 -4.32 23.81
C ARG A 79 1.47 -3.68 22.87
N GLU A 80 1.35 -2.36 22.87
CA GLU A 80 0.46 -1.66 21.92
C GLU A 80 0.98 -1.80 20.49
N VAL A 81 2.29 -1.63 20.30
CA VAL A 81 2.94 -1.82 18.99
C VAL A 81 2.79 -3.27 18.53
N MET A 82 3.02 -4.25 19.44
CA MET A 82 2.85 -5.66 19.12
C MET A 82 1.44 -5.97 18.65
N ALA A 83 0.43 -5.48 19.38
CA ALA A 83 -0.98 -5.68 19.04
C ALA A 83 -1.33 -5.05 17.71
N TRP A 84 -0.83 -3.84 17.45
CA TRP A 84 -1.08 -3.13 16.18
C TRP A 84 -0.47 -3.88 14.99
N MET A 85 0.77 -4.32 15.12
CA MET A 85 1.45 -5.09 14.06
C MET A 85 0.76 -6.42 13.79
N ALA A 86 0.31 -7.13 14.83
CA ALA A 86 -0.45 -8.37 14.67
C ALA A 86 -1.80 -8.12 13.99
N GLY A 87 -2.46 -7.02 14.31
CA GLY A 87 -3.72 -6.63 13.67
C GLY A 87 -3.55 -6.32 12.19
N VAL A 88 -2.48 -5.65 11.80
CA VAL A 88 -2.16 -5.39 10.39
C VAL A 88 -1.87 -6.70 9.67
N GLN A 89 -1.10 -7.59 10.28
CA GLN A 89 -0.82 -8.92 9.72
C GLN A 89 -2.11 -9.70 9.46
N ASP A 90 -3.02 -9.70 10.42
CA ASP A 90 -4.32 -10.38 10.28
C ASP A 90 -5.13 -9.80 9.13
N ALA A 91 -5.20 -8.47 9.03
CA ALA A 91 -5.92 -7.80 7.93
C ALA A 91 -5.33 -8.15 6.56
N ILE A 92 -4.00 -8.18 6.44
CA ILE A 92 -3.33 -8.56 5.20
C ILE A 92 -3.71 -9.99 4.79
N LEU A 93 -3.66 -10.92 5.74
CA LEU A 93 -3.88 -12.33 5.43
C LEU A 93 -5.34 -12.69 5.18
N HIS A 94 -6.30 -11.95 5.73
CA HIS A 94 -7.72 -12.29 5.63
C HIS A 94 -8.51 -11.36 4.73
N VAL A 95 -8.33 -10.04 4.85
CA VAL A 95 -9.15 -9.09 4.11
C VAL A 95 -8.60 -8.88 2.70
N GLU A 96 -7.36 -8.45 2.57
CA GLU A 96 -6.78 -8.11 1.27
C GLU A 96 -6.62 -9.33 0.36
N THR A 97 -6.15 -10.43 0.91
CA THR A 97 -6.00 -11.69 0.17
C THR A 97 -7.35 -12.21 -0.33
N SER A 98 -8.39 -12.11 0.49
CA SER A 98 -9.74 -12.51 0.10
C SER A 98 -10.28 -11.68 -1.06
N LEU A 99 -10.09 -10.36 -1.02
CA LEU A 99 -10.49 -9.46 -2.12
C LEU A 99 -9.78 -9.80 -3.43
N HIS A 100 -8.48 -10.09 -3.37
CA HIS A 100 -7.70 -10.50 -4.54
C HIS A 100 -8.21 -11.80 -5.14
N ARG A 101 -8.49 -12.81 -4.31
CA ARG A 101 -9.02 -14.09 -4.76
C ARG A 101 -10.39 -13.93 -5.42
N ASP A 102 -11.27 -13.14 -4.83
CA ASP A 102 -12.60 -12.90 -5.38
C ASP A 102 -12.52 -12.24 -6.76
N TYR A 103 -11.61 -11.29 -6.95
CA TYR A 103 -11.42 -10.65 -8.24
C TYR A 103 -10.84 -11.60 -9.29
N LEU A 104 -9.86 -12.44 -8.90
CA LEU A 104 -9.16 -13.36 -9.82
C LEU A 104 -9.93 -14.66 -10.10
N ALA A 105 -10.97 -14.93 -9.35
CA ALA A 105 -11.83 -16.10 -9.57
C ALA A 105 -12.77 -15.94 -10.83
#